data_7749dc33957c1808f1c83f3670a997b9
#
_entry.id   7749dc33957c1808f1c83f3670a997b9
#
_cell.length_a   1.000
_cell.length_b   1.000
_cell.length_c   1.000
_cell.angle_alpha   90.00
_cell.angle_beta   90.00
_cell.angle_gamma   90.00
#
_symmetry.space_group_name_H-M   'P 1'
#
loop_
_entity.id
_entity.type
_entity.pdbx_description
1 polymer ?
#
loop_
_entity_poly.entity_id
_entity_poly.type
_entity_poly.pdbx_seq_one_letter_code
_entity_poly.pdbx_strand_id
1 'polypeptide(L)'
;MHRKRQKTTLPNGLAAHGATPNTVRLYQLILDYFNYGVRFAPGMTVVDVGANIGLFSMEVLQRCGGDVDLIAVEPGPLAHGHLERNLLEHFPASPVRTMRCALSDHSGEAVFYDRPLASALSSLEPGGLTDRRRLVASLLKSDPPAPFQSMTPRWLRRLPRPIATRALDWLIRRAESKVVPAQCELKTLSQIIAEESIARVDFLKVDVEGAELKVLGGVAPADWPKIQALAVEVGDVDDRVESLRRMLEDAGFSRIEVGQEWLFESSNVYMIFAERNRPDGSTSVDFHSRTSPVEADPLDRRRRPHPIGPELRAALASDRRVEEDPDR
;
A
#
# COMPACT_ATOMS: atom_id res chain seq x y z
N MET A 1 -0.25 9.17 -29.34
CA MET A 1 -1.46 9.65 -28.64
C MET A 1 -1.15 9.67 -27.15
N HIS A 2 -0.83 10.85 -26.58
CA HIS A 2 -0.64 11.02 -25.14
C HIS A 2 -2.01 10.85 -24.45
N ARG A 3 -2.24 9.70 -23.79
CA ARG A 3 -3.34 9.61 -22.83
C ARG A 3 -3.09 10.69 -21.77
N LYS A 4 -4.02 11.64 -21.63
CA LYS A 4 -4.02 12.63 -20.54
C LYS A 4 -3.73 11.89 -19.24
N ARG A 5 -2.68 12.31 -18.53
CA ARG A 5 -2.27 11.74 -17.23
C ARG A 5 -3.47 11.80 -16.29
N GLN A 6 -4.02 10.65 -15.96
CA GLN A 6 -5.25 10.56 -15.17
C GLN A 6 -4.88 10.85 -13.71
N LYS A 7 -5.36 11.95 -13.19
CA LYS A 7 -5.25 12.37 -11.79
C LYS A 7 -6.63 12.15 -11.16
N THR A 8 -6.66 11.52 -10.00
CA THR A 8 -7.91 11.21 -9.28
C THR A 8 -7.80 11.77 -7.88
N THR A 9 -8.82 12.50 -7.42
CA THR A 9 -8.90 12.94 -6.04
C THR A 9 -9.33 11.77 -5.14
N LEU A 10 -8.53 11.53 -4.10
CA LEU A 10 -8.79 10.53 -3.07
C LEU A 10 -9.80 11.05 -2.04
N PRO A 11 -10.44 10.19 -1.25
CA PRO A 11 -11.36 10.61 -0.18
C PRO A 11 -10.75 11.55 0.85
N ASN A 12 -9.45 11.46 1.10
CA ASN A 12 -8.71 12.37 1.99
C ASN A 12 -8.40 13.75 1.38
N GLY A 13 -8.84 14.01 0.16
CA GLY A 13 -8.64 15.28 -0.55
C GLY A 13 -7.36 15.38 -1.37
N LEU A 14 -6.41 14.45 -1.23
CA LEU A 14 -5.19 14.42 -2.04
C LEU A 14 -5.48 13.93 -3.46
N ALA A 15 -4.68 14.38 -4.40
CA ALA A 15 -4.80 13.97 -5.80
C ALA A 15 -3.69 12.99 -6.17
N ALA A 16 -4.04 11.77 -6.60
CA ALA A 16 -3.08 10.75 -6.99
C ALA A 16 -2.84 10.72 -8.50
N HIS A 17 -1.58 10.79 -8.91
CA HIS A 17 -1.12 10.49 -10.27
C HIS A 17 -1.01 8.98 -10.45
N GLY A 18 -1.11 8.51 -11.70
CA GLY A 18 -1.11 7.07 -12.00
C GLY A 18 -2.41 6.36 -11.65
N ALA A 19 -3.42 7.14 -11.24
CA ALA A 19 -4.71 6.62 -10.85
C ALA A 19 -5.40 5.84 -11.97
N THR A 20 -5.99 4.71 -11.60
CA THR A 20 -6.88 3.89 -12.42
C THR A 20 -8.34 4.11 -11.96
N PRO A 21 -9.34 3.64 -12.71
CA PRO A 21 -10.73 3.69 -12.23
C PRO A 21 -10.96 3.01 -10.88
N ASN A 22 -10.05 2.14 -10.45
CA ASN A 22 -10.14 1.42 -9.18
C ASN A 22 -9.35 2.09 -8.04
N THR A 23 -8.60 3.15 -8.28
CA THR A 23 -7.68 3.75 -7.30
C THR A 23 -8.38 4.18 -6.01
N VAL A 24 -9.56 4.80 -6.11
CA VAL A 24 -10.35 5.19 -4.91
C VAL A 24 -10.73 3.97 -4.07
N ARG A 25 -10.96 2.83 -4.71
CA ARG A 25 -11.31 1.57 -4.03
C ARG A 25 -10.10 0.90 -3.40
N LEU A 26 -8.96 0.89 -4.12
CA LEU A 26 -7.69 0.45 -3.55
C LEU A 26 -7.31 1.30 -2.35
N TYR A 27 -7.57 2.61 -2.41
CA TYR A 27 -7.38 3.49 -1.27
C TYR A 27 -8.25 3.09 -0.06
N GLN A 28 -9.47 2.60 -0.27
CA GLN A 28 -10.31 2.09 0.83
C GLN A 28 -9.69 0.84 1.48
N LEU A 29 -9.09 -0.07 0.70
CA LEU A 29 -8.36 -1.22 1.23
C LEU A 29 -7.12 -0.78 2.02
N ILE A 30 -6.40 0.23 1.51
CA ILE A 30 -5.27 0.81 2.23
C ILE A 30 -5.66 1.35 3.61
N LEU A 31 -6.88 1.88 3.78
CA LEU A 31 -7.33 2.37 5.09
C LEU A 31 -7.44 1.26 6.13
N ASP A 32 -7.60 0.00 5.72
CA ASP A 32 -7.66 -1.12 6.66
C ASP A 32 -6.33 -1.34 7.41
N TYR A 33 -5.18 -0.99 6.82
CA TYR A 33 -3.90 -0.97 7.54
C TYR A 33 -3.91 -0.09 8.80
N PHE A 34 -4.75 0.94 8.82
CA PHE A 34 -4.88 1.88 9.92
C PHE A 34 -5.90 1.42 10.98
N ASN A 35 -6.68 0.39 10.68
CA ASN A 35 -7.72 -0.14 11.57
C ASN A 35 -7.16 -1.18 12.57
N TYR A 36 -5.96 -1.71 12.32
CA TYR A 36 -5.31 -2.69 13.19
C TYR A 36 -4.63 -2.06 14.41
N GLY A 37 -4.93 -0.79 14.70
CA GLY A 37 -4.61 -0.14 15.94
C GLY A 37 -3.23 0.46 16.02
N VAL A 38 -2.42 0.45 14.98
CA VAL A 38 -1.21 1.26 14.96
C VAL A 38 -1.60 2.73 14.93
N ARG A 39 -1.13 3.48 15.90
CA ARG A 39 -1.28 4.93 15.93
C ARG A 39 -0.08 5.55 15.24
N PHE A 40 -0.30 6.02 14.05
CA PHE A 40 0.69 6.84 13.36
C PHE A 40 0.77 8.22 14.02
N ALA A 41 1.99 8.65 14.33
CA ALA A 41 2.27 9.92 15.01
C ALA A 41 3.47 10.64 14.36
N PRO A 42 3.57 11.96 14.49
CA PRO A 42 4.74 12.70 14.06
C PRO A 42 6.04 12.14 14.65
N GLY A 43 7.12 12.19 13.87
CA GLY A 43 8.45 11.69 14.25
C GLY A 43 8.67 10.18 14.10
N MET A 44 7.68 9.41 13.62
CA MET A 44 7.85 7.97 13.36
C MET A 44 8.72 7.71 12.14
N THR A 45 9.42 6.57 12.15
CA THR A 45 10.07 5.99 10.96
C THR A 45 9.18 4.89 10.40
N VAL A 46 8.79 5.04 9.14
CA VAL A 46 7.90 4.10 8.44
C VAL A 46 8.56 3.57 7.18
N VAL A 47 8.50 2.25 6.97
CA VAL A 47 8.97 1.60 5.75
C VAL A 47 7.77 1.00 5.03
N ASP A 48 7.53 1.44 3.78
CA ASP A 48 6.45 0.98 2.91
C ASP A 48 7.04 0.14 1.77
N VAL A 49 6.99 -1.19 1.91
CA VAL A 49 7.50 -2.14 0.91
C VAL A 49 6.36 -2.57 0.00
N GLY A 50 6.53 -2.36 -1.31
CA GLY A 50 5.46 -2.46 -2.29
C GLY A 50 4.57 -1.20 -2.26
N ALA A 51 5.22 -0.03 -2.29
CA ALA A 51 4.53 1.26 -2.15
C ALA A 51 3.61 1.59 -3.34
N ASN A 52 3.77 0.92 -4.49
CA ASN A 52 3.01 1.16 -5.71
C ASN A 52 3.02 2.66 -6.07
N ILE A 53 1.87 3.29 -6.27
CA ILE A 53 1.76 4.74 -6.55
C ILE A 53 1.75 5.61 -5.27
N GLY A 54 1.97 5.03 -4.09
CA GLY A 54 2.14 5.73 -2.81
C GLY A 54 0.87 6.02 -2.04
N LEU A 55 -0.21 5.26 -2.22
CA LEU A 55 -1.48 5.52 -1.53
C LEU A 55 -1.35 5.39 0.00
N PHE A 56 -0.67 4.35 0.50
CA PHE A 56 -0.39 4.17 1.92
C PHE A 56 0.56 5.26 2.44
N SER A 57 1.66 5.49 1.72
CA SER A 57 2.64 6.52 2.05
C SER A 57 2.01 7.91 2.19
N MET A 58 1.14 8.31 1.25
CA MET A 58 0.42 9.59 1.30
C MET A 58 -0.52 9.69 2.51
N GLU A 59 -1.21 8.60 2.84
CA GLU A 59 -2.13 8.58 3.99
C GLU A 59 -1.36 8.70 5.32
N VAL A 60 -0.22 7.99 5.46
CA VAL A 60 0.66 8.11 6.64
C VAL A 60 1.14 9.55 6.81
N LEU A 61 1.70 10.13 5.75
CA LEU A 61 2.20 11.51 5.78
C LEU A 61 1.09 12.52 6.11
N GLN A 62 -0.11 12.35 5.54
CA GLN A 62 -1.23 13.24 5.85
C GLN A 62 -1.67 13.14 7.29
N ARG A 63 -1.76 11.94 7.86
CA ARG A 63 -2.14 11.73 9.28
C ARG A 63 -1.14 12.34 10.25
N CYS A 64 0.13 12.30 9.88
CA CYS A 64 1.23 12.82 10.70
C CYS A 64 1.63 14.27 10.36
N GLY A 65 0.89 14.96 9.50
CA GLY A 65 1.21 16.34 9.12
C GLY A 65 2.52 16.50 8.35
N GLY A 66 2.99 15.43 7.69
CA GLY A 66 4.25 15.38 6.93
C GLY A 66 5.49 15.06 7.77
N ASP A 67 5.36 14.94 9.08
CA ASP A 67 6.48 14.68 10.01
C ASP A 67 6.62 13.15 10.23
N VAL A 68 7.14 12.46 9.20
CA VAL A 68 7.46 11.02 9.20
C VAL A 68 8.72 10.81 8.39
N ASP A 69 9.68 10.08 8.94
CA ASP A 69 10.81 9.56 8.19
C ASP A 69 10.35 8.34 7.38
N LEU A 70 10.00 8.57 6.11
CA LEU A 70 9.37 7.58 5.24
C LEU A 70 10.35 7.01 4.22
N ILE A 71 10.46 5.68 4.20
CA ILE A 71 11.17 4.94 3.15
C ILE A 71 10.13 4.16 2.36
N ALA A 72 9.95 4.49 1.08
CA ALA A 72 8.99 3.84 0.20
C ALA A 72 9.70 3.08 -0.91
N VAL A 73 9.48 1.77 -0.98
CA VAL A 73 10.17 0.85 -1.90
C VAL A 73 9.18 0.33 -2.94
N GLU A 74 9.47 0.55 -4.22
CA GLU A 74 8.63 0.11 -5.34
C GLU A 74 9.50 -0.24 -6.57
N PRO A 75 9.54 -1.51 -7.03
CA PRO A 75 10.36 -1.93 -8.16
C PRO A 75 9.80 -1.51 -9.52
N GLY A 76 8.50 -1.36 -9.66
CA GLY A 76 7.82 -1.05 -10.92
C GLY A 76 8.16 0.35 -11.44
N PRO A 77 8.81 0.49 -12.63
CA PRO A 77 9.31 1.81 -13.09
C PRO A 77 8.20 2.86 -13.21
N LEU A 78 7.02 2.44 -13.68
CA LEU A 78 5.88 3.34 -13.86
C LEU A 78 5.24 3.71 -12.54
N ALA A 79 5.04 2.73 -11.66
CA ALA A 79 4.47 2.93 -10.33
C ALA A 79 5.38 3.81 -9.48
N HIS A 80 6.69 3.53 -9.46
CA HIS A 80 7.69 4.35 -8.77
C HIS A 80 7.70 5.81 -9.24
N GLY A 81 7.65 6.06 -10.55
CA GLY A 81 7.60 7.43 -11.05
C GLY A 81 6.32 8.18 -10.65
N HIS A 82 5.21 7.46 -10.43
CA HIS A 82 3.99 8.04 -9.86
C HIS A 82 4.10 8.24 -8.34
N LEU A 83 4.71 7.29 -7.61
CA LEU A 83 5.04 7.39 -6.20
C LEU A 83 5.83 8.67 -5.90
N GLU A 84 6.98 8.84 -6.55
CA GLU A 84 7.82 10.04 -6.39
C GLU A 84 7.02 11.33 -6.63
N ARG A 85 6.28 11.36 -7.74
CA ARG A 85 5.50 12.53 -8.09
C ARG A 85 4.40 12.83 -7.06
N ASN A 86 3.69 11.82 -6.57
CA ASN A 86 2.63 11.97 -5.59
C ASN A 86 3.19 12.52 -4.27
N LEU A 87 4.30 11.96 -3.81
CA LEU A 87 4.92 12.39 -2.56
C LEU A 87 5.52 13.80 -2.66
N LEU A 88 6.23 14.09 -3.74
CA LEU A 88 6.81 15.42 -3.96
C LEU A 88 5.75 16.52 -4.12
N GLU A 89 4.62 16.22 -4.79
CA GLU A 89 3.55 17.21 -4.99
C GLU A 89 2.87 17.60 -3.69
N HIS A 90 2.64 16.63 -2.78
CA HIS A 90 1.84 16.87 -1.58
C HIS A 90 2.68 17.10 -0.32
N PHE A 91 3.89 16.56 -0.29
CA PHE A 91 4.77 16.57 0.90
C PHE A 91 6.22 16.94 0.56
N PRO A 92 6.46 18.10 -0.11
CA PRO A 92 7.80 18.45 -0.60
C PRO A 92 8.82 18.74 0.51
N ALA A 93 8.37 18.97 1.74
CA ALA A 93 9.23 19.25 2.89
C ALA A 93 9.40 18.04 3.83
N SER A 94 8.72 16.92 3.54
CA SER A 94 8.80 15.73 4.40
C SER A 94 10.08 14.93 4.11
N PRO A 95 10.70 14.29 5.12
CA PRO A 95 11.87 13.44 4.94
C PRO A 95 11.47 12.11 4.31
N VAL A 96 11.24 12.13 2.99
CA VAL A 96 10.81 10.96 2.22
C VAL A 96 11.95 10.49 1.32
N ARG A 97 12.19 9.18 1.35
CA ARG A 97 13.12 8.48 0.45
C ARG A 97 12.36 7.44 -0.35
N THR A 98 12.46 7.50 -1.66
CA THR A 98 11.88 6.51 -2.56
C THR A 98 12.98 5.64 -3.17
N MET A 99 12.77 4.34 -3.23
CA MET A 99 13.75 3.39 -3.75
C MET A 99 13.13 2.53 -4.86
N ARG A 100 13.77 2.52 -6.03
CA ARG A 100 13.33 1.69 -7.15
C ARG A 100 14.07 0.35 -7.13
N CYS A 101 13.76 -0.49 -6.16
CA CYS A 101 14.27 -1.84 -6.03
C CYS A 101 13.16 -2.77 -5.52
N ALA A 102 13.36 -4.08 -5.62
CA ALA A 102 12.55 -5.06 -4.93
C ALA A 102 13.29 -5.58 -3.69
N LEU A 103 12.56 -5.94 -2.65
CA LEU A 103 13.16 -6.58 -1.49
C LEU A 103 13.07 -8.10 -1.57
N SER A 104 14.13 -8.77 -1.10
CA SER A 104 14.28 -10.21 -1.08
C SER A 104 15.15 -10.64 0.10
N ASP A 105 15.38 -11.95 0.23
CA ASP A 105 16.29 -12.57 1.20
C ASP A 105 17.78 -12.45 0.82
N HIS A 106 18.06 -11.93 -0.36
CA HIS A 106 19.41 -11.69 -0.88
C HIS A 106 19.45 -10.48 -1.80
N SER A 107 20.67 -9.98 -2.04
CA SER A 107 20.94 -8.90 -3.00
C SER A 107 21.26 -9.46 -4.37
N GLY A 108 20.97 -8.68 -5.41
CA GLY A 108 21.26 -9.05 -6.78
C GLY A 108 20.38 -8.34 -7.79
N GLU A 109 20.05 -9.03 -8.86
CA GLU A 109 19.14 -8.55 -9.90
C GLU A 109 18.04 -9.58 -10.15
N ALA A 110 16.86 -9.11 -10.49
CA ALA A 110 15.73 -9.95 -10.89
C ALA A 110 14.92 -9.32 -12.02
N VAL A 111 14.04 -10.12 -12.60
CA VAL A 111 13.01 -9.63 -13.51
C VAL A 111 11.74 -9.39 -12.72
N PHE A 112 11.29 -8.15 -12.71
CA PHE A 112 9.99 -7.76 -12.17
C PHE A 112 8.94 -7.81 -13.28
N TYR A 113 7.82 -8.45 -13.02
CA TYR A 113 6.72 -8.59 -13.98
C TYR A 113 5.69 -7.47 -13.72
N ASP A 114 5.97 -6.30 -14.31
CA ASP A 114 5.09 -5.14 -14.20
C ASP A 114 3.78 -5.37 -14.97
N ARG A 115 2.66 -5.01 -14.34
CA ARG A 115 1.31 -5.07 -14.93
C ARG A 115 0.67 -3.68 -14.96
N PRO A 116 0.99 -2.86 -15.95
CA PRO A 116 0.58 -1.44 -15.99
C PRO A 116 -0.93 -1.18 -15.92
N LEU A 117 -1.76 -2.19 -16.21
CA LEU A 117 -3.23 -2.11 -16.11
C LEU A 117 -3.77 -2.59 -14.76
N ALA A 118 -2.93 -3.25 -13.96
CA ALA A 118 -3.25 -3.84 -12.66
C ALA A 118 -1.99 -3.83 -11.78
N SER A 119 -1.43 -2.66 -11.52
CA SER A 119 -0.13 -2.49 -10.85
C SER A 119 -0.09 -3.15 -9.46
N ALA A 120 -1.24 -3.23 -8.79
CA ALA A 120 -1.38 -3.95 -7.53
C ALA A 120 -1.17 -5.49 -7.64
N LEU A 121 -1.07 -6.03 -8.86
CA LEU A 121 -0.79 -7.45 -9.13
C LEU A 121 0.61 -7.66 -9.75
N SER A 122 1.44 -6.62 -9.77
CA SER A 122 2.82 -6.72 -10.26
C SER A 122 3.69 -7.42 -9.21
N SER A 123 4.57 -8.33 -9.63
CA SER A 123 5.34 -9.16 -8.70
C SER A 123 6.66 -9.65 -9.30
N LEU A 124 7.52 -10.23 -8.48
CA LEU A 124 8.71 -10.96 -8.91
C LEU A 124 8.38 -12.33 -9.51
N GLU A 125 7.15 -12.80 -9.34
CA GLU A 125 6.71 -14.10 -9.85
C GLU A 125 5.77 -13.94 -11.05
N PRO A 126 5.99 -14.69 -12.16
CA PRO A 126 5.21 -14.51 -13.39
C PRO A 126 3.73 -14.90 -13.24
N GLY A 127 3.38 -15.76 -12.28
CA GLY A 127 2.06 -16.37 -12.14
C GLY A 127 1.05 -15.62 -11.30
N GLY A 128 1.49 -14.69 -10.43
CA GLY A 128 0.64 -14.11 -9.38
C GLY A 128 0.17 -15.16 -8.35
N LEU A 129 -0.11 -14.76 -7.11
CA LEU A 129 -0.45 -15.67 -6.00
C LEU A 129 -1.93 -15.69 -5.63
N THR A 130 -2.68 -14.72 -6.09
CA THR A 130 -4.11 -14.65 -5.74
C THR A 130 -4.90 -15.71 -6.48
N ASP A 131 -5.65 -16.55 -5.75
CA ASP A 131 -6.62 -17.46 -6.37
C ASP A 131 -7.73 -16.65 -7.05
N ARG A 132 -7.56 -16.42 -8.35
CA ARG A 132 -8.47 -15.63 -9.17
C ARG A 132 -9.92 -16.10 -9.05
N ARG A 133 -10.18 -17.40 -8.89
CA ARG A 133 -11.54 -17.91 -8.76
C ARG A 133 -12.18 -17.41 -7.47
N ARG A 134 -11.41 -17.41 -6.37
CA ARG A 134 -11.86 -16.91 -5.08
C ARG A 134 -12.04 -15.39 -5.10
N LEU A 135 -11.10 -14.66 -5.72
CA LEU A 135 -11.23 -13.22 -5.91
C LEU A 135 -12.49 -12.85 -6.72
N VAL A 136 -12.75 -13.53 -7.84
CA VAL A 136 -13.98 -13.33 -8.64
C VAL A 136 -15.22 -13.63 -7.80
N ALA A 137 -15.22 -14.71 -7.03
CA ALA A 137 -16.32 -15.06 -6.15
C ALA A 137 -16.58 -13.98 -5.08
N SER A 138 -15.53 -13.44 -4.50
CA SER A 138 -15.59 -12.36 -3.50
C SER A 138 -16.15 -11.07 -4.09
N LEU A 139 -15.64 -10.65 -5.24
CA LEU A 139 -16.11 -9.45 -5.96
C LEU A 139 -17.59 -9.55 -6.41
N LEU A 140 -18.13 -10.76 -6.55
CA LEU A 140 -19.53 -11.03 -6.90
C LEU A 140 -20.41 -11.33 -5.69
N LYS A 141 -19.94 -11.14 -4.45
CA LYS A 141 -20.79 -11.25 -3.25
C LYS A 141 -22.04 -10.37 -3.38
N SER A 142 -23.15 -10.87 -2.86
CA SER A 142 -24.48 -10.27 -3.11
C SER A 142 -24.68 -8.91 -2.45
N ASP A 143 -23.92 -8.64 -1.36
CA ASP A 143 -24.12 -7.42 -0.57
C ASP A 143 -22.78 -6.88 -0.02
N PRO A 144 -21.95 -6.28 -0.89
CA PRO A 144 -20.71 -5.65 -0.43
C PRO A 144 -21.03 -4.38 0.37
N PRO A 145 -20.28 -4.10 1.46
CA PRO A 145 -20.39 -2.83 2.17
C PRO A 145 -20.15 -1.64 1.25
N ALA A 146 -20.60 -0.46 1.65
CA ALA A 146 -20.72 0.72 0.79
C ALA A 146 -19.49 1.06 -0.07
N PRO A 147 -18.22 1.02 0.40
CA PRO A 147 -17.08 1.33 -0.46
C PRO A 147 -16.87 0.29 -1.57
N PHE A 148 -17.24 -0.99 -1.34
CA PHE A 148 -16.99 -2.10 -2.27
C PHE A 148 -18.13 -2.34 -3.27
N GLN A 149 -19.32 -1.75 -3.06
CA GLN A 149 -20.46 -1.86 -4.00
C GLN A 149 -20.10 -1.42 -5.42
N SER A 150 -19.10 -0.60 -5.59
CA SER A 150 -18.66 -0.07 -6.87
C SER A 150 -17.51 -0.85 -7.52
N MET A 151 -16.91 -1.86 -6.86
CA MET A 151 -15.79 -2.64 -7.45
C MET A 151 -16.23 -3.49 -8.64
N THR A 152 -17.46 -3.97 -8.61
CA THR A 152 -18.05 -4.70 -9.74
C THR A 152 -18.90 -3.75 -10.58
N PRO A 153 -18.66 -3.63 -11.90
CA PRO A 153 -19.50 -2.81 -12.77
C PRO A 153 -20.98 -3.14 -12.60
N ARG A 154 -21.82 -2.10 -12.50
CA ARG A 154 -23.27 -2.28 -12.24
C ARG A 154 -23.97 -3.19 -13.25
N TRP A 155 -23.52 -3.21 -14.51
CA TRP A 155 -24.08 -4.07 -15.54
C TRP A 155 -23.79 -5.54 -15.29
N LEU A 156 -22.60 -5.90 -14.70
CA LEU A 156 -22.27 -7.28 -14.33
C LEU A 156 -23.20 -7.83 -13.25
N ARG A 157 -23.62 -7.00 -12.30
CA ARG A 157 -24.55 -7.39 -11.22
C ARG A 157 -25.95 -7.69 -11.73
N ARG A 158 -26.31 -7.22 -12.94
CA ARG A 158 -27.61 -7.49 -13.59
C ARG A 158 -27.60 -8.79 -14.39
N LEU A 159 -26.43 -9.38 -14.61
CA LEU A 159 -26.30 -10.64 -15.32
C LEU A 159 -26.53 -11.84 -14.40
N PRO A 160 -27.03 -12.97 -14.92
CA PRO A 160 -27.02 -14.24 -14.21
C PRO A 160 -25.61 -14.58 -13.71
N ARG A 161 -25.51 -15.08 -12.47
CA ARG A 161 -24.22 -15.35 -11.80
C ARG A 161 -23.18 -16.06 -12.67
N PRO A 162 -23.51 -17.16 -13.40
CA PRO A 162 -22.51 -17.84 -14.23
C PRO A 162 -21.93 -16.95 -15.34
N ILE A 163 -22.75 -16.06 -15.92
CA ILE A 163 -22.32 -15.11 -16.96
C ILE A 163 -21.46 -14.01 -16.34
N ALA A 164 -21.89 -13.44 -15.20
CA ALA A 164 -21.14 -12.42 -14.46
C ALA A 164 -19.75 -12.95 -14.05
N THR A 165 -19.66 -14.19 -13.54
CA THR A 165 -18.41 -14.84 -13.16
C THR A 165 -17.47 -14.96 -14.35
N ARG A 166 -17.92 -15.46 -15.49
CA ARG A 166 -17.10 -15.59 -16.69
C ARG A 166 -16.66 -14.24 -17.25
N ALA A 167 -17.53 -13.26 -17.26
CA ALA A 167 -17.22 -11.92 -17.77
C ALA A 167 -16.20 -11.22 -16.85
N LEU A 168 -16.33 -11.33 -15.53
CA LEU A 168 -15.38 -10.75 -14.57
C LEU A 168 -14.02 -11.45 -14.64
N ASP A 169 -14.00 -12.80 -14.69
CA ASP A 169 -12.76 -13.56 -14.88
C ASP A 169 -12.04 -13.16 -16.17
N TRP A 170 -12.77 -12.99 -17.26
CA TRP A 170 -12.20 -12.52 -18.52
C TRP A 170 -11.62 -11.09 -18.41
N LEU A 171 -12.30 -10.17 -17.71
CA LEU A 171 -11.80 -8.81 -17.48
C LEU A 171 -10.51 -8.81 -16.68
N ILE A 172 -10.45 -9.63 -15.61
CA ILE A 172 -9.25 -9.76 -14.76
C ILE A 172 -8.10 -10.35 -15.59
N ARG A 173 -8.33 -11.47 -16.32
CA ARG A 173 -7.33 -12.06 -17.20
C ARG A 173 -6.78 -11.06 -18.22
N ARG A 174 -7.65 -10.22 -18.80
CA ARG A 174 -7.24 -9.20 -19.74
C ARG A 174 -6.38 -8.12 -19.09
N ALA A 175 -6.67 -7.75 -17.85
CA ALA A 175 -5.83 -6.80 -17.09
C ALA A 175 -4.47 -7.41 -16.76
N GLU A 176 -4.44 -8.67 -16.33
CA GLU A 176 -3.24 -9.44 -15.99
C GLU A 176 -2.37 -9.77 -17.22
N SER A 177 -2.96 -9.94 -18.40
CA SER A 177 -2.25 -10.43 -19.59
C SER A 177 -1.21 -9.45 -20.15
N LYS A 178 -1.30 -8.17 -19.81
CA LYS A 178 -0.31 -7.19 -20.23
C LYS A 178 0.81 -7.10 -19.22
N VAL A 179 1.76 -8.02 -19.33
CA VAL A 179 2.97 -8.07 -18.51
C VAL A 179 4.11 -7.39 -19.26
N VAL A 180 4.84 -6.51 -18.59
CA VAL A 180 6.05 -5.87 -19.10
C VAL A 180 7.19 -6.26 -18.17
N PRO A 181 8.09 -7.17 -18.60
CA PRO A 181 9.24 -7.50 -17.78
C PRO A 181 10.18 -6.30 -17.67
N ALA A 182 10.62 -6.00 -16.47
CA ALA A 182 11.57 -4.93 -16.18
C ALA A 182 12.69 -5.48 -15.29
N GLN A 183 13.94 -5.13 -15.60
CA GLN A 183 15.06 -5.44 -14.71
C GLN A 183 14.94 -4.58 -13.45
N CYS A 184 15.11 -5.19 -12.30
CA CYS A 184 15.14 -4.50 -11.02
C CYS A 184 16.28 -5.00 -10.14
N GLU A 185 16.82 -4.09 -9.35
CA GLU A 185 17.76 -4.41 -8.28
C GLU A 185 17.03 -5.12 -7.15
N LEU A 186 17.67 -6.15 -6.57
CA LEU A 186 17.24 -6.79 -5.33
C LEU A 186 18.10 -6.28 -4.18
N LYS A 187 17.45 -5.90 -3.10
CA LYS A 187 18.06 -5.58 -1.80
C LYS A 187 17.42 -6.39 -0.69
N THR A 188 18.14 -6.54 0.43
CA THR A 188 17.52 -7.01 1.67
C THR A 188 17.02 -5.81 2.48
N LEU A 189 16.04 -6.03 3.36
CA LEU A 189 15.60 -4.98 4.27
C LEU A 189 16.75 -4.52 5.19
N SER A 190 17.59 -5.44 5.64
CA SER A 190 18.78 -5.11 6.44
C SER A 190 19.79 -4.23 5.71
N GLN A 191 19.94 -4.38 4.39
CA GLN A 191 20.77 -3.45 3.62
C GLN A 191 20.18 -2.03 3.63
N ILE A 192 18.88 -1.89 3.42
CA ILE A 192 18.22 -0.57 3.51
C ILE A 192 18.40 0.02 4.91
N ILE A 193 18.20 -0.77 5.96
CA ILE A 193 18.40 -0.34 7.34
C ILE A 193 19.84 0.19 7.56
N ALA A 194 20.83 -0.47 6.98
CA ALA A 194 22.22 -0.07 7.10
C ALA A 194 22.56 1.15 6.22
N GLU A 195 22.17 1.14 4.94
CA GLU A 195 22.44 2.24 4.00
C GLU A 195 21.82 3.55 4.46
N GLU A 196 20.60 3.50 4.99
CA GLU A 196 19.85 4.68 5.44
C GLU A 196 20.07 5.00 6.93
N SER A 197 20.97 4.24 7.60
CA SER A 197 21.28 4.41 9.02
C SER A 197 20.06 4.39 9.93
N ILE A 198 19.10 3.50 9.66
CA ILE A 198 17.84 3.39 10.39
C ILE A 198 18.11 2.76 11.76
N ALA A 199 17.91 3.53 12.82
CA ALA A 199 18.03 3.04 14.19
C ALA A 199 16.78 2.29 14.66
N ARG A 200 15.61 2.66 14.14
CA ARG A 200 14.31 2.13 14.55
C ARG A 200 13.33 2.23 13.39
N VAL A 201 12.53 1.19 13.17
CA VAL A 201 11.38 1.17 12.27
C VAL A 201 10.13 1.07 13.16
N ASP A 202 9.36 2.14 13.26
CA ASP A 202 8.14 2.15 14.07
C ASP A 202 7.04 1.33 13.41
N PHE A 203 6.98 1.38 12.08
CA PHE A 203 6.05 0.56 11.32
C PHE A 203 6.64 0.11 9.98
N LEU A 204 6.51 -1.19 9.70
CA LEU A 204 6.87 -1.82 8.42
C LEU A 204 5.60 -2.35 7.74
N LYS A 205 5.28 -1.84 6.54
CA LYS A 205 4.28 -2.46 5.66
C LYS A 205 4.99 -3.34 4.65
N VAL A 206 4.48 -4.56 4.41
CA VAL A 206 4.94 -5.47 3.36
C VAL A 206 3.73 -5.94 2.56
N ASP A 207 3.71 -5.58 1.27
CA ASP A 207 2.65 -5.91 0.34
C ASP A 207 3.29 -6.01 -1.06
N VAL A 208 3.81 -7.21 -1.36
CA VAL A 208 4.71 -7.46 -2.50
C VAL A 208 4.24 -8.59 -3.42
N GLU A 209 2.97 -8.98 -3.26
CA GLU A 209 2.32 -9.95 -4.14
C GLU A 209 3.12 -11.26 -4.30
N GLY A 210 3.51 -11.84 -3.14
CA GLY A 210 4.07 -13.19 -3.04
C GLY A 210 5.52 -13.36 -2.66
N ALA A 211 6.24 -12.27 -2.45
CA ALA A 211 7.61 -12.31 -1.99
C ALA A 211 7.76 -12.01 -0.48
N GLU A 212 6.67 -12.03 0.29
CA GLU A 212 6.62 -11.60 1.71
C GLU A 212 7.61 -12.39 2.57
N LEU A 213 7.65 -13.72 2.43
CA LEU A 213 8.62 -14.57 3.13
C LEU A 213 10.06 -14.23 2.78
N LYS A 214 10.33 -13.89 1.51
CA LYS A 214 11.68 -13.49 1.05
C LYS A 214 12.05 -12.12 1.62
N VAL A 215 11.12 -11.15 1.61
CA VAL A 215 11.35 -9.82 2.20
C VAL A 215 11.71 -9.94 3.66
N LEU A 216 10.92 -10.66 4.44
CA LEU A 216 11.17 -10.85 5.87
C LEU A 216 12.38 -11.76 6.14
N GLY A 217 12.64 -12.74 5.27
CA GLY A 217 13.87 -13.56 5.30
C GLY A 217 15.16 -12.74 5.07
N GLY A 218 15.03 -11.57 4.44
CA GLY A 218 16.12 -10.61 4.25
C GLY A 218 16.42 -9.73 5.47
N VAL A 219 15.72 -9.92 6.59
CA VAL A 219 15.99 -9.22 7.84
C VAL A 219 17.01 -10.01 8.65
N ALA A 220 18.20 -9.45 8.83
CA ALA A 220 19.24 -10.04 9.67
C ALA A 220 18.78 -10.14 11.14
N PRO A 221 19.24 -11.14 11.90
CA PRO A 221 18.86 -11.31 13.32
C PRO A 221 19.08 -10.05 14.18
N ALA A 222 20.13 -9.28 13.89
CA ALA A 222 20.46 -8.05 14.62
C ALA A 222 19.50 -6.87 14.30
N ASP A 223 18.75 -6.93 13.19
CA ASP A 223 17.86 -5.84 12.77
C ASP A 223 16.41 -6.08 13.19
N TRP A 224 16.02 -7.33 13.46
CA TRP A 224 14.67 -7.62 13.95
C TRP A 224 14.25 -6.78 15.16
N PRO A 225 15.10 -6.55 16.18
CA PRO A 225 14.73 -5.69 17.33
C PRO A 225 14.45 -4.24 16.97
N LYS A 226 14.93 -3.75 15.82
CA LYS A 226 14.65 -2.38 15.34
C LYS A 226 13.20 -2.22 14.88
N ILE A 227 12.55 -3.30 14.41
CA ILE A 227 11.18 -3.27 13.88
C ILE A 227 10.19 -3.42 15.04
N GLN A 228 9.35 -2.42 15.28
CA GLN A 228 8.43 -2.38 16.43
C GLN A 228 7.06 -2.96 16.10
N ALA A 229 6.53 -2.63 14.93
CA ALA A 229 5.28 -3.17 14.44
C ALA A 229 5.34 -3.37 12.93
N LEU A 230 4.57 -4.30 12.41
CA LEU A 230 4.46 -4.54 10.99
C LEU A 230 3.07 -5.00 10.57
N ALA A 231 2.76 -4.80 9.30
CA ALA A 231 1.63 -5.43 8.63
C ALA A 231 2.10 -6.08 7.32
N VAL A 232 1.64 -7.30 7.08
CA VAL A 232 1.97 -8.09 5.89
C VAL A 232 0.67 -8.53 5.23
N GLU A 233 0.46 -8.15 3.96
CA GLU A 233 -0.56 -8.76 3.13
C GLU A 233 0.03 -10.00 2.46
N VAL A 234 -0.60 -11.16 2.62
CA VAL A 234 -0.07 -12.44 2.16
C VAL A 234 -1.14 -13.33 1.53
N GLY A 235 -0.82 -13.87 0.37
CA GLY A 235 -1.59 -14.97 -0.22
C GLY A 235 -1.19 -16.31 0.42
N ASP A 236 -2.15 -16.97 1.09
CA ASP A 236 -1.90 -18.27 1.73
C ASP A 236 -1.85 -19.38 0.67
N VAL A 237 -0.65 -19.66 0.23
CA VAL A 237 -0.28 -20.76 -0.65
C VAL A 237 0.84 -21.50 0.05
N ASP A 238 0.75 -22.82 0.15
CA ASP A 238 1.75 -23.67 0.81
C ASP A 238 2.02 -23.26 2.28
N ASP A 239 0.95 -22.98 3.05
CA ASP A 239 1.01 -22.62 4.49
C ASP A 239 1.88 -21.38 4.79
N ARG A 240 1.87 -20.38 3.91
CA ARG A 240 2.68 -19.14 4.07
C ARG A 240 2.28 -18.34 5.30
N VAL A 241 1.00 -18.27 5.62
CA VAL A 241 0.50 -17.57 6.81
C VAL A 241 1.11 -18.16 8.08
N GLU A 242 1.10 -19.48 8.20
CA GLU A 242 1.68 -20.17 9.37
C GLU A 242 3.21 -20.04 9.41
N SER A 243 3.87 -20.06 8.25
CA SER A 243 5.32 -19.85 8.15
C SER A 243 5.73 -18.44 8.57
N LEU A 244 4.98 -17.42 8.15
CA LEU A 244 5.18 -16.03 8.58
C LEU A 244 4.90 -15.86 10.08
N ARG A 245 3.83 -16.45 10.58
CA ARG A 245 3.49 -16.40 12.02
C ARG A 245 4.65 -16.93 12.87
N ARG A 246 5.20 -18.10 12.53
CA ARG A 246 6.35 -18.69 13.25
C ARG A 246 7.59 -17.81 13.15
N MET A 247 7.90 -17.29 11.95
CA MET A 247 9.04 -16.38 11.75
C MET A 247 8.94 -15.15 12.66
N LEU A 248 7.73 -14.57 12.79
CA LEU A 248 7.49 -13.40 13.65
C LEU A 248 7.56 -13.74 15.14
N GLU A 249 7.08 -14.92 15.55
CA GLU A 249 7.25 -15.42 16.92
C GLU A 249 8.73 -15.58 17.27
N ASP A 250 9.50 -16.24 16.39
CA ASP A 250 10.94 -16.45 16.55
C ASP A 250 11.71 -15.10 16.56
N ALA A 251 11.23 -14.12 15.79
CA ALA A 251 11.76 -12.76 15.81
C ALA A 251 11.38 -11.96 17.07
N GLY A 252 10.55 -12.52 17.97
CA GLY A 252 10.21 -11.95 19.27
C GLY A 252 9.05 -10.94 19.23
N PHE A 253 8.15 -11.02 18.25
CA PHE A 253 6.88 -10.30 18.30
C PHE A 253 5.94 -10.99 19.30
N SER A 254 5.37 -10.21 20.20
CA SER A 254 4.55 -10.75 21.31
C SER A 254 3.06 -10.78 21.01
N ARG A 255 2.63 -9.96 20.06
CA ARG A 255 1.26 -9.92 19.57
C ARG A 255 1.27 -10.14 18.08
N ILE A 256 0.61 -11.20 17.61
CA ILE A 256 0.47 -11.53 16.20
C ILE A 256 -0.99 -11.82 15.94
N GLU A 257 -1.58 -11.08 15.02
CA GLU A 257 -2.96 -11.22 14.63
C GLU A 257 -3.05 -11.54 13.15
N VAL A 258 -3.90 -12.50 12.82
CA VAL A 258 -4.17 -12.92 11.45
C VAL A 258 -5.63 -12.66 11.17
N GLY A 259 -5.93 -11.87 10.16
CA GLY A 259 -7.29 -11.53 9.77
C GLY A 259 -7.46 -11.56 8.27
N GLN A 260 -8.70 -11.47 7.84
CA GLN A 260 -9.05 -11.22 6.44
C GLN A 260 -9.89 -9.97 6.35
N GLU A 261 -9.58 -9.12 5.40
CA GLU A 261 -10.45 -8.03 5.04
C GLU A 261 -11.74 -8.58 4.44
N TRP A 262 -12.84 -7.84 4.61
CA TRP A 262 -14.14 -8.27 4.11
C TRP A 262 -14.11 -8.67 2.62
N LEU A 263 -13.36 -7.93 1.79
CA LEU A 263 -13.23 -8.22 0.37
C LEU A 263 -12.60 -9.60 0.12
N PHE A 264 -11.71 -10.02 1.00
CA PHE A 264 -10.90 -11.23 0.87
C PHE A 264 -11.41 -12.42 1.70
N GLU A 265 -12.48 -12.29 2.50
CA GLU A 265 -13.04 -13.35 3.36
C GLU A 265 -13.29 -14.72 2.66
N SER A 266 -13.44 -14.71 1.32
CA SER A 266 -13.61 -15.93 0.53
C SER A 266 -12.39 -16.23 -0.36
N SER A 267 -11.32 -15.47 -0.19
CA SER A 267 -10.06 -15.65 -0.91
C SER A 267 -9.03 -16.38 -0.03
N ASN A 268 -7.81 -16.47 -0.53
CA ASN A 268 -6.66 -16.92 0.23
C ASN A 268 -5.74 -15.76 0.66
N VAL A 269 -6.22 -14.53 0.62
CA VAL A 269 -5.44 -13.34 1.04
C VAL A 269 -5.75 -13.03 2.50
N TYR A 270 -4.70 -12.89 3.29
CA TYR A 270 -4.73 -12.59 4.72
C TYR A 270 -3.87 -11.37 5.02
N MET A 271 -4.24 -10.67 6.08
CA MET A 271 -3.44 -9.64 6.70
C MET A 271 -2.84 -10.19 7.99
N ILE A 272 -1.52 -10.17 8.11
CA ILE A 272 -0.83 -10.49 9.36
C ILE A 272 -0.37 -9.18 9.98
N PHE A 273 -0.72 -8.99 11.22
CA PHE A 273 -0.32 -7.87 12.05
C PHE A 273 0.57 -8.35 13.18
N ALA A 274 1.72 -7.71 13.39
CA ALA A 274 2.57 -8.08 14.52
C ALA A 274 3.13 -6.84 15.21
N GLU A 275 3.19 -6.89 16.55
CA GLU A 275 3.68 -5.82 17.41
C GLU A 275 4.54 -6.39 18.55
N ARG A 276 5.60 -5.64 18.91
CA ARG A 276 6.38 -5.91 20.11
C ARG A 276 5.72 -5.28 21.33
N ASN A 277 5.86 -5.90 22.50
CA ASN A 277 5.47 -5.29 23.76
C ASN A 277 6.26 -3.98 23.96
N ARG A 278 5.56 -2.93 24.32
CA ARG A 278 6.22 -1.70 24.76
C ARG A 278 6.80 -1.91 26.16
N PRO A 279 7.95 -1.29 26.48
CA PRO A 279 8.57 -1.39 27.79
C PRO A 279 7.69 -0.89 28.94
N ASP A 280 6.72 -0.02 28.65
CA ASP A 280 5.79 0.56 29.63
C ASP A 280 4.53 -0.31 29.87
N GLY A 281 4.45 -1.49 29.24
CA GLY A 281 3.29 -2.39 29.35
C GLY A 281 2.02 -1.85 28.68
N SER A 282 2.08 -0.69 28.02
CA SER A 282 0.93 -0.15 27.27
C SER A 282 0.75 -0.92 25.97
N THR A 283 -0.43 -1.49 25.77
CA THR A 283 -0.85 -2.00 24.49
C THR A 283 -1.32 -0.81 23.66
N SER A 284 -0.79 -0.64 22.45
CA SER A 284 -1.18 0.48 21.60
C SER A 284 -2.61 0.37 21.09
N VAL A 285 -3.31 -0.76 21.38
CA VAL A 285 -4.63 -1.02 20.80
C VAL A 285 -5.47 -2.01 21.60
N ASP A 286 -6.73 -1.61 21.83
CA ASP A 286 -7.83 -2.55 22.09
C ASP A 286 -8.32 -3.11 20.73
N PHE A 287 -7.90 -4.31 20.44
CA PHE A 287 -8.39 -5.04 19.27
C PHE A 287 -9.73 -5.68 19.59
N HIS A 288 -10.77 -5.09 19.09
CA HIS A 288 -12.06 -5.77 19.01
C HIS A 288 -12.11 -6.48 17.66
N SER A 289 -12.29 -7.80 17.67
CA SER A 289 -12.61 -8.58 16.46
C SER A 289 -13.85 -7.96 15.78
N ARG A 290 -13.64 -7.07 14.84
CA ARG A 290 -14.73 -6.44 14.12
C ARG A 290 -15.12 -7.34 12.95
N THR A 291 -16.11 -8.17 13.18
CA THR A 291 -16.91 -8.82 12.15
C THR A 291 -17.99 -7.88 11.57
N SER A 292 -17.93 -6.59 11.89
CA SER A 292 -18.86 -5.58 11.37
C SER A 292 -18.14 -4.53 10.54
N PRO A 293 -18.73 -4.10 9.41
CA PRO A 293 -18.16 -3.00 8.63
C PRO A 293 -18.04 -1.76 9.53
N VAL A 294 -16.85 -1.19 9.57
CA VAL A 294 -16.63 0.09 10.23
C VAL A 294 -17.57 1.10 9.58
N GLU A 295 -18.50 1.66 10.35
CA GLU A 295 -19.04 2.95 10.01
C GLU A 295 -17.85 3.89 9.84
N ALA A 296 -17.61 4.29 8.60
CA ALA A 296 -16.60 5.29 8.29
C ALA A 296 -16.91 6.47 9.18
N ASP A 297 -16.02 6.74 10.15
CA ASP A 297 -16.06 8.00 10.89
C ASP A 297 -15.99 9.10 9.84
N PRO A 298 -17.09 9.83 9.59
CA PRO A 298 -17.07 10.88 8.61
C PRO A 298 -16.12 11.93 9.17
N LEU A 299 -14.85 11.89 8.69
CA LEU A 299 -13.78 12.87 8.92
C LEU A 299 -14.17 13.90 9.97
N ASP A 300 -13.60 13.84 11.15
CA ASP A 300 -13.87 14.82 12.21
C ASP A 300 -13.74 16.23 11.60
N ARG A 301 -14.89 16.82 11.24
CA ARG A 301 -15.00 18.13 10.57
C ARG A 301 -14.48 19.27 11.42
N ARG A 302 -13.88 18.99 12.58
CA ARG A 302 -13.32 19.99 13.51
C ARG A 302 -11.86 20.35 13.20
N ARG A 303 -11.15 19.62 12.34
CA ARG A 303 -9.83 20.06 11.86
C ARG A 303 -10.00 20.84 10.56
N ARG A 304 -10.21 22.15 10.67
CA ARG A 304 -10.00 23.06 9.53
C ARG A 304 -8.55 22.95 9.09
N PRO A 305 -8.27 22.87 7.75
CA PRO A 305 -6.90 22.94 7.28
C PRO A 305 -6.28 24.26 7.81
N HIS A 306 -5.06 24.17 8.33
CA HIS A 306 -4.30 25.35 8.71
C HIS A 306 -4.25 26.30 7.53
N PRO A 307 -4.55 27.59 7.69
CA PRO A 307 -4.45 28.54 6.60
C PRO A 307 -3.00 28.62 6.15
N ILE A 308 -2.78 28.40 4.86
CA ILE A 308 -1.49 28.60 4.19
C ILE A 308 -1.04 30.01 4.56
N GLY A 309 0.14 30.10 5.17
CA GLY A 309 0.71 31.37 5.62
C GLY A 309 0.89 32.36 4.46
N PRO A 310 0.86 33.68 4.73
CA PRO A 310 0.91 34.71 3.69
C PRO A 310 2.15 34.64 2.80
N GLU A 311 3.27 34.14 3.32
CA GLU A 311 4.53 33.98 2.55
C GLU A 311 4.45 32.91 1.46
N LEU A 312 3.77 31.79 1.70
CA LEU A 312 3.60 30.73 0.71
C LEU A 312 2.57 31.11 -0.38
N ARG A 313 1.58 31.99 -0.03
CA ARG A 313 0.67 32.57 -1.02
C ARG A 313 1.37 33.52 -1.97
N ALA A 314 2.37 34.25 -1.49
CA ALA A 314 3.17 35.16 -2.31
C ALA A 314 4.07 34.40 -3.32
N ALA A 315 4.67 33.28 -2.89
CA ALA A 315 5.50 32.44 -3.76
C ALA A 315 4.67 31.78 -4.88
N LEU A 316 3.46 31.29 -4.59
CA LEU A 316 2.56 30.69 -5.60
C LEU A 316 1.93 31.71 -6.54
N ALA A 317 1.89 33.00 -6.15
CA ALA A 317 1.41 34.08 -7.01
C ALA A 317 2.48 34.62 -7.98
N SER A 318 3.77 34.46 -7.64
CA SER A 318 4.88 34.88 -8.50
C SER A 318 5.11 33.91 -9.68
N ASP A 319 4.83 32.65 -9.50
CA ASP A 319 5.02 31.62 -10.53
C ASP A 319 3.95 31.67 -11.66
N ARG A 320 2.80 32.30 -11.40
CA ARG A 320 1.75 32.47 -12.41
C ARG A 320 1.96 33.63 -13.39
N ARG A 321 2.99 34.45 -13.22
CA ARG A 321 3.27 35.61 -14.10
C ARG A 321 4.28 35.34 -15.18
N VAL A 322 4.78 34.12 -15.35
CA VAL A 322 5.78 33.76 -16.35
C VAL A 322 5.18 33.09 -17.60
N GLU A 323 3.87 32.79 -17.61
CA GLU A 323 3.22 32.07 -18.74
C GLU A 323 2.28 32.95 -19.61
N GLU A 324 2.23 34.26 -19.44
CA GLU A 324 1.47 35.13 -20.34
C GLU A 324 2.39 36.18 -20.97
N ASP A 325 3.17 35.78 -21.97
CA ASP A 325 3.74 36.67 -22.98
C ASP A 325 3.43 36.08 -24.38
N PRO A 326 2.42 36.61 -25.09
CA PRO A 326 1.98 36.07 -26.39
C PRO A 326 2.75 36.59 -27.60
N ASP A 327 3.93 37.21 -27.44
CA ASP A 327 4.71 37.73 -28.57
C ASP A 327 6.23 37.55 -28.36
N ARG A 328 6.70 36.30 -28.62
CA ARG A 328 8.09 36.08 -29.13
C ARG A 328 8.27 34.67 -29.67
#